data_10ddf2529580a040c68bcd5ab1d215bf
#
_entry.id   10ddf2529580a040c68bcd5ab1d215bf
#
_cell.length_a   1.000
_cell.length_b   1.000
_cell.length_c   1.000
_cell.angle_alpha   90.00
_cell.angle_beta   90.00
_cell.angle_gamma   90.00
#
_symmetry.space_group_name_H-M   'P 1'
#
loop_
_entity.id
_entity.type
_entity.pdbx_description
1 polymer ?
#
loop_
_entity_poly.entity_id
_entity_poly.type
_entity_poly.pdbx_seq_one_letter_code
_entity_poly.pdbx_strand_id
1 'polypeptide(L)'
;MAYMSQEGYDKLIAELHRLEAVERPKASAAIAEAREKGDLSENSEYDAAKEAQAHLEDKINKLKATISEAKVVDTSRLSTDSVQILTKVEMTNLTSNAKMSYTIVSENEADLRAGKISIKTPIAQGLLGKKVGDEVEITIPRGTIKLRIENISIA
;
A
#
# COMPACT_ATOMS: atom_id res chain seq x y z
N MET A 1 10.65 -2.78 -8.56
CA MET A 1 10.05 -1.53 -9.05
C MET A 1 8.55 -1.58 -8.79
N ALA A 2 8.02 -0.64 -8.02
CA ALA A 2 6.62 -0.63 -7.63
C ALA A 2 5.86 0.46 -8.39
N TYR A 3 4.86 0.05 -9.17
CA TYR A 3 3.96 1.01 -9.81
C TYR A 3 2.91 1.48 -8.82
N MET A 4 2.61 2.76 -8.82
CA MET A 4 1.60 3.33 -7.91
C MET A 4 0.91 4.55 -8.54
N SER A 5 -0.19 4.97 -7.92
CA SER A 5 -0.89 6.18 -8.31
C SER A 5 -0.13 7.43 -7.85
N GLN A 6 -0.43 8.57 -8.47
CA GLN A 6 0.09 9.86 -8.01
C GLN A 6 -0.36 10.15 -6.57
N GLU A 7 -1.61 9.84 -6.24
CA GLU A 7 -2.13 10.01 -4.88
C GLU A 7 -1.33 9.18 -3.86
N GLY A 8 -1.05 7.91 -4.18
CA GLY A 8 -0.25 7.04 -3.32
C GLY A 8 1.17 7.56 -3.14
N TYR A 9 1.79 8.02 -4.22
CA TYR A 9 3.12 8.61 -4.18
C TYR A 9 3.14 9.87 -3.30
N ASP A 10 2.16 10.75 -3.48
CA ASP A 10 2.07 11.99 -2.69
C ASP A 10 1.90 11.70 -1.20
N LYS A 11 1.15 10.65 -0.84
CA LYS A 11 1.00 10.21 0.56
C LYS A 11 2.32 9.73 1.15
N LEU A 12 3.13 9.01 0.37
CA LEU A 12 4.45 8.57 0.84
C LEU A 12 5.38 9.77 1.08
N ILE A 13 5.38 10.73 0.19
CA ILE A 13 6.18 11.96 0.34
C ILE A 13 5.73 12.74 1.57
N ALA A 14 4.42 12.88 1.78
CA ALA A 14 3.88 13.59 2.95
C ALA A 14 4.25 12.88 4.25
N GLU A 15 4.19 11.55 4.28
CA GLU A 15 4.59 10.76 5.45
C GLU A 15 6.08 10.90 5.74
N LEU A 16 6.93 10.86 4.72
CA LEU A 16 8.37 11.08 4.90
C LEU A 16 8.63 12.46 5.49
N HIS A 17 7.96 13.48 4.96
CA HIS A 17 8.09 14.84 5.46
C HIS A 17 7.69 14.92 6.95
N ARG A 18 6.59 14.29 7.33
CA ARG A 18 6.12 14.23 8.72
C ARG A 18 7.16 13.56 9.63
N LEU A 19 7.72 12.43 9.20
CA LEU A 19 8.72 11.73 10.00
C LEU A 19 9.98 12.56 10.19
N GLU A 20 10.43 13.25 9.17
CA GLU A 20 11.64 14.07 9.25
C GLU A 20 11.43 15.40 9.93
N ALA A 21 10.31 16.07 9.71
CA ALA A 21 10.05 17.42 10.22
C ALA A 21 9.41 17.44 11.61
N VAL A 22 8.65 16.41 11.96
CA VAL A 22 7.92 16.34 13.24
C VAL A 22 8.48 15.27 14.16
N GLU A 23 8.57 14.03 13.70
CA GLU A 23 8.97 12.92 14.56
C GLU A 23 10.46 12.92 14.94
N ARG A 24 11.36 13.28 14.02
CA ARG A 24 12.79 13.40 14.34
C ARG A 24 13.08 14.39 15.45
N PRO A 25 12.56 15.65 15.39
CA PRO A 25 12.76 16.59 16.49
C PRO A 25 12.20 16.09 17.82
N LYS A 26 11.04 15.41 17.80
CA LYS A 26 10.47 14.83 19.03
C LYS A 26 11.38 13.73 19.60
N ALA A 27 11.95 12.89 18.75
CA ALA A 27 12.86 11.85 19.20
C ALA A 27 14.13 12.45 19.82
N SER A 28 14.69 13.48 19.20
CA SER A 28 15.86 14.18 19.74
C SER A 28 15.56 14.86 21.08
N ALA A 29 14.39 15.48 21.19
CA ALA A 29 13.94 16.12 22.43
C ALA A 29 13.75 15.11 23.56
N ALA A 30 13.18 13.91 23.23
CA ALA A 30 13.00 12.86 24.22
C ALA A 30 14.32 12.33 24.76
N ILE A 31 15.33 12.22 23.90
CA ILE A 31 16.68 11.81 24.32
C ILE A 31 17.30 12.87 25.24
N ALA A 32 17.20 14.13 24.86
CA ALA A 32 17.73 15.24 25.66
C ALA A 32 17.05 15.31 27.03
N GLU A 33 15.74 15.16 27.09
CA GLU A 33 14.98 15.14 28.33
C GLU A 33 15.38 13.98 29.22
N ALA A 34 15.50 12.77 28.67
CA ALA A 34 15.92 11.61 29.44
C ALA A 34 17.35 11.75 29.97
N ARG A 35 18.24 12.38 29.19
CA ARG A 35 19.63 12.64 29.60
C ARG A 35 19.70 13.57 30.80
N GLU A 36 18.81 14.54 30.89
CA GLU A 36 18.74 15.47 32.02
C GLU A 36 18.26 14.84 33.32
N LYS A 37 17.58 13.68 33.26
CA LYS A 37 16.94 13.05 34.42
C LYS A 37 17.89 12.18 35.26
N GLY A 38 19.14 12.00 34.87
CA GLY A 38 20.08 11.29 35.72
C GLY A 38 21.18 10.51 35.03
N ASP A 39 21.66 9.46 35.72
CA ASP A 39 22.78 8.66 35.26
C ASP A 39 22.43 7.84 34.03
N LEU A 40 23.18 8.05 32.94
CA LEU A 40 22.97 7.39 31.66
C LEU A 40 23.18 5.87 31.71
N SER A 41 24.01 5.39 32.63
CA SER A 41 24.31 3.95 32.72
C SER A 41 23.14 3.12 33.27
N GLU A 42 22.23 3.75 34.01
CA GLU A 42 21.05 3.07 34.60
C GLU A 42 19.74 3.70 34.18
N ASN A 43 19.75 4.62 33.23
CA ASN A 43 18.58 5.38 32.82
C ASN A 43 17.78 4.64 31.75
N SER A 44 16.74 3.91 32.16
CA SER A 44 15.88 3.18 31.27
C SER A 44 15.08 4.09 30.30
N GLU A 45 14.78 5.33 30.72
CA GLU A 45 14.13 6.29 29.84
C GLU A 45 15.05 6.72 28.70
N TYR A 46 16.33 6.90 28.99
CA TYR A 46 17.34 7.20 27.97
C TYR A 46 17.48 6.04 26.96
N ASP A 47 17.57 4.81 27.46
CA ASP A 47 17.68 3.63 26.62
C ASP A 47 16.44 3.46 25.73
N ALA A 48 15.24 3.68 26.28
CA ALA A 48 13.99 3.63 25.53
C ALA A 48 13.93 4.72 24.45
N ALA A 49 14.38 5.94 24.78
CA ALA A 49 14.41 7.05 23.82
C ALA A 49 15.40 6.79 22.67
N LYS A 50 16.55 6.20 22.96
CA LYS A 50 17.54 5.83 21.95
C LYS A 50 17.01 4.72 21.05
N GLU A 51 16.33 3.72 21.62
CA GLU A 51 15.72 2.64 20.85
C GLU A 51 14.61 3.16 19.94
N ALA A 52 13.75 4.06 20.46
CA ALA A 52 12.70 4.69 19.66
C ALA A 52 13.28 5.48 18.50
N GLN A 53 14.39 6.20 18.71
CA GLN A 53 15.08 6.92 17.63
C GLN A 53 15.58 5.98 16.55
N ALA A 54 16.17 4.83 16.95
CA ALA A 54 16.67 3.84 16.01
C ALA A 54 15.53 3.26 15.16
N HIS A 55 14.38 2.95 15.75
CA HIS A 55 13.21 2.49 15.03
C HIS A 55 12.67 3.54 14.06
N LEU A 56 12.67 4.81 14.46
CA LEU A 56 12.25 5.91 13.60
C LEU A 56 13.17 6.05 12.39
N GLU A 57 14.50 6.00 12.59
CA GLU A 57 15.45 6.10 11.49
C GLU A 57 15.35 4.91 10.53
N ASP A 58 15.09 3.71 11.04
CA ASP A 58 14.85 2.54 10.22
C ASP A 58 13.59 2.72 9.36
N LYS A 59 12.52 3.23 9.96
CA LYS A 59 11.27 3.52 9.26
C LYS A 59 11.48 4.56 8.15
N ILE A 60 12.23 5.62 8.44
CA ILE A 60 12.55 6.67 7.44
C ILE A 60 13.34 6.06 6.28
N ASN A 61 14.34 5.24 6.57
CA ASN A 61 15.17 4.62 5.53
C ASN A 61 14.37 3.67 4.64
N LYS A 62 13.48 2.88 5.22
CA LYS A 62 12.58 1.99 4.48
C LYS A 62 11.63 2.78 3.59
N LEU A 63 11.09 3.87 4.10
CA LEU A 63 10.20 4.73 3.35
C LEU A 63 10.93 5.41 2.17
N LYS A 64 12.14 5.90 2.40
CA LYS A 64 12.98 6.46 1.34
C LYS A 64 13.27 5.44 0.23
N ALA A 65 13.55 4.20 0.61
CA ALA A 65 13.78 3.11 -0.35
C ALA A 65 12.53 2.84 -1.19
N THR A 66 11.36 2.79 -0.55
CA THR A 66 10.08 2.62 -1.25
C THR A 66 9.84 3.74 -2.24
N ILE A 67 10.06 5.00 -1.83
CA ILE A 67 9.89 6.17 -2.68
C ILE A 67 10.85 6.13 -3.88
N SER A 68 12.11 5.75 -3.65
CA SER A 68 13.11 5.72 -4.72
C SER A 68 12.81 4.66 -5.79
N GLU A 69 12.12 3.59 -5.40
CA GLU A 69 11.74 2.51 -6.32
C GLU A 69 10.36 2.72 -6.95
N ALA A 70 9.62 3.72 -6.49
CA ALA A 70 8.27 3.97 -6.96
C ALA A 70 8.24 4.48 -8.39
N LYS A 71 7.28 3.98 -9.16
CA LYS A 71 6.94 4.49 -10.48
C LYS A 71 5.50 4.93 -10.49
N VAL A 72 5.28 6.23 -10.72
CA VAL A 72 3.93 6.77 -10.81
C VAL A 72 3.35 6.43 -12.19
N VAL A 73 2.16 5.81 -12.17
CA VAL A 73 1.44 5.45 -13.39
C VAL A 73 0.64 6.66 -13.86
N ASP A 74 0.81 7.01 -15.14
CA ASP A 74 0.01 8.05 -15.77
C ASP A 74 -1.34 7.46 -16.15
N THR A 75 -2.36 7.70 -15.32
CA THR A 75 -3.70 7.14 -15.52
C THR A 75 -4.40 7.68 -16.76
N SER A 76 -3.97 8.83 -17.29
CA SER A 76 -4.53 9.39 -18.52
C SER A 76 -4.20 8.53 -19.74
N ARG A 77 -3.19 7.67 -19.65
CA ARG A 77 -2.76 6.77 -20.73
C ARG A 77 -3.26 5.33 -20.53
N LEU A 78 -3.94 5.05 -19.44
CA LEU A 78 -4.45 3.71 -19.18
C LEU A 78 -5.64 3.41 -20.08
N SER A 79 -5.64 2.20 -20.65
CA SER A 79 -6.77 1.67 -21.40
C SER A 79 -7.71 0.91 -20.46
N THR A 80 -9.00 0.94 -20.74
CA THR A 80 -9.99 0.09 -20.09
C THR A 80 -10.33 -1.14 -20.92
N ASP A 81 -9.56 -1.42 -21.97
CA ASP A 81 -9.76 -2.60 -22.82
C ASP A 81 -9.47 -3.89 -22.08
N SER A 82 -8.58 -3.85 -21.10
CA SER A 82 -8.26 -4.99 -20.26
C SER A 82 -7.96 -4.55 -18.84
N VAL A 83 -8.01 -5.50 -17.90
CA VAL A 83 -7.68 -5.23 -16.49
C VAL A 83 -6.19 -4.94 -16.36
N GLN A 84 -5.87 -3.82 -15.75
CA GLN A 84 -4.50 -3.36 -15.47
C GLN A 84 -4.45 -2.77 -14.06
N ILE A 85 -3.23 -2.47 -13.60
CA ILE A 85 -3.07 -1.72 -12.34
C ILE A 85 -3.81 -0.37 -12.45
N LEU A 86 -4.44 0.04 -11.37
CA LEU A 86 -5.25 1.27 -11.25
C LEU A 86 -6.52 1.25 -12.09
N THR A 87 -7.00 0.08 -12.50
CA THR A 87 -8.34 -0.07 -13.05
C THR A 87 -9.27 -0.61 -11.96
N LYS A 88 -10.52 -0.15 -12.03
CA LYS A 88 -11.60 -0.66 -11.19
C LYS A 88 -12.36 -1.71 -11.99
N VAL A 89 -12.47 -2.90 -11.43
CA VAL A 89 -13.13 -4.04 -12.09
C VAL A 89 -14.41 -4.37 -11.34
N GLU A 90 -15.52 -4.29 -12.05
CA GLU A 90 -16.82 -4.76 -11.56
C GLU A 90 -17.03 -6.17 -12.10
N MET A 91 -17.39 -7.10 -11.22
CA MET A 91 -17.52 -8.51 -11.58
C MET A 91 -18.66 -9.16 -10.82
N THR A 92 -19.10 -10.31 -11.34
CA THR A 92 -20.12 -11.15 -10.70
C THR A 92 -19.53 -12.49 -10.35
N ASN A 93 -19.69 -12.91 -9.10
CA ASN A 93 -19.37 -14.27 -8.67
C ASN A 93 -20.46 -15.20 -9.22
N LEU A 94 -20.10 -16.05 -10.18
CA LEU A 94 -21.07 -16.91 -10.89
C LEU A 94 -21.67 -18.01 -10.01
N THR A 95 -20.99 -18.35 -8.90
CA THR A 95 -21.51 -19.36 -7.97
C THR A 95 -22.59 -18.79 -7.05
N SER A 96 -22.39 -17.59 -6.53
CA SER A 96 -23.30 -16.96 -5.55
C SER A 96 -24.16 -15.85 -6.15
N ASN A 97 -23.95 -15.47 -7.41
CA ASN A 97 -24.55 -14.31 -8.08
C ASN A 97 -24.27 -12.96 -7.37
N ALA A 98 -23.30 -12.94 -6.46
CA ALA A 98 -22.91 -11.71 -5.77
C ALA A 98 -22.12 -10.80 -6.70
N LYS A 99 -22.42 -9.51 -6.66
CA LYS A 99 -21.67 -8.49 -7.38
C LYS A 99 -20.53 -8.00 -6.53
N MET A 100 -19.38 -7.82 -7.14
CA MET A 100 -18.13 -7.42 -6.48
C MET A 100 -17.46 -6.32 -7.29
N SER A 101 -16.71 -5.48 -6.60
CA SER A 101 -15.94 -4.41 -7.24
C SER A 101 -14.61 -4.27 -6.54
N TYR A 102 -13.52 -4.29 -7.30
CA TYR A 102 -12.17 -4.10 -6.77
C TYR A 102 -11.37 -3.19 -7.67
N THR A 103 -10.54 -2.36 -7.05
CA THR A 103 -9.51 -1.61 -7.74
C THR A 103 -8.17 -2.30 -7.50
N ILE A 104 -7.42 -2.54 -8.57
CA ILE A 104 -6.10 -3.19 -8.48
C ILE A 104 -5.06 -2.11 -8.26
N VAL A 105 -4.30 -2.24 -7.18
CA VAL A 105 -3.30 -1.24 -6.77
C VAL A 105 -1.98 -1.92 -6.40
N SER A 106 -0.94 -1.11 -6.19
CA SER A 106 0.31 -1.62 -5.64
C SER A 106 0.09 -2.10 -4.20
N GLU A 107 1.00 -2.94 -3.71
CA GLU A 107 0.92 -3.47 -2.34
C GLU A 107 0.82 -2.36 -1.29
N ASN A 108 1.54 -1.24 -1.50
CA ASN A 108 1.54 -0.11 -0.57
C ASN A 108 0.20 0.64 -0.50
N GLU A 109 -0.63 0.53 -1.52
CA GLU A 109 -1.92 1.22 -1.59
C GLU A 109 -3.10 0.31 -1.26
N ALA A 110 -2.87 -0.97 -1.00
CA ALA A 110 -3.94 -1.94 -0.73
C ALA A 110 -4.74 -1.56 0.49
N ASP A 111 -6.08 -1.59 0.35
CA ASP A 111 -7.02 -1.30 1.42
C ASP A 111 -8.33 -2.02 1.12
N LEU A 112 -8.54 -3.15 1.76
CA LEU A 112 -9.72 -3.98 1.53
C LEU A 112 -11.03 -3.26 1.85
N ARG A 113 -11.03 -2.36 2.84
CA ARG A 113 -12.23 -1.59 3.19
C ARG A 113 -12.63 -0.62 2.08
N ALA A 114 -11.64 -0.11 1.35
CA ALA A 114 -11.87 0.77 0.21
C ALA A 114 -12.02 0.00 -1.11
N GLY A 115 -12.00 -1.33 -1.07
CA GLY A 115 -12.08 -2.15 -2.27
C GLY A 115 -10.82 -2.16 -3.10
N LYS A 116 -9.68 -1.81 -2.50
CA LYS A 116 -8.37 -1.78 -3.17
C LYS A 116 -7.59 -3.04 -2.83
N ILE A 117 -7.32 -3.86 -3.82
CA ILE A 117 -6.56 -5.10 -3.65
C ILE A 117 -5.17 -4.96 -4.27
N SER A 118 -4.18 -5.59 -3.61
CA SER A 118 -2.82 -5.60 -4.12
C SER A 118 -2.74 -6.40 -5.42
N ILE A 119 -1.94 -5.90 -6.36
CA ILE A 119 -1.64 -6.60 -7.61
C ILE A 119 -1.06 -7.99 -7.37
N LYS A 120 -0.51 -8.25 -6.19
CA LYS A 120 0.08 -9.55 -5.81
C LYS A 120 -0.95 -10.57 -5.33
N THR A 121 -2.19 -10.17 -5.09
CA THR A 121 -3.24 -11.11 -4.63
C THR A 121 -3.62 -12.10 -5.72
N PRO A 122 -4.08 -13.32 -5.35
CA PRO A 122 -4.55 -14.30 -6.33
C PRO A 122 -5.68 -13.75 -7.23
N ILE A 123 -6.61 -12.98 -6.65
CA ILE A 123 -7.72 -12.39 -7.41
C ILE A 123 -7.17 -11.41 -8.45
N ALA A 124 -6.29 -10.50 -8.05
CA ALA A 124 -5.69 -9.53 -8.98
C ALA A 124 -4.89 -10.24 -10.09
N GLN A 125 -4.09 -11.23 -9.74
CA GLN A 125 -3.32 -12.00 -10.71
C GLN A 125 -4.20 -12.72 -11.72
N GLY A 126 -5.33 -13.26 -11.27
CA GLY A 126 -6.28 -13.93 -12.16
C GLY A 126 -7.04 -12.98 -13.08
N LEU A 127 -7.22 -11.72 -12.65
CA LEU A 127 -7.95 -10.71 -13.43
C LEU A 127 -7.08 -9.96 -14.43
N LEU A 128 -5.78 -9.80 -14.15
CA LEU A 128 -4.89 -9.02 -15.02
C LEU A 128 -4.91 -9.50 -16.47
N GLY A 129 -5.08 -8.56 -17.40
CA GLY A 129 -5.12 -8.82 -18.83
C GLY A 129 -6.45 -9.32 -19.35
N LYS A 130 -7.42 -9.56 -18.48
CA LYS A 130 -8.76 -10.02 -18.88
C LYS A 130 -9.61 -8.86 -19.35
N LYS A 131 -10.66 -9.17 -20.12
CA LYS A 131 -11.54 -8.19 -20.74
C LYS A 131 -12.96 -8.32 -20.23
N VAL A 132 -13.78 -7.30 -20.45
CA VAL A 132 -15.21 -7.35 -20.16
C VAL A 132 -15.82 -8.57 -20.86
N GLY A 133 -16.63 -9.32 -20.13
CA GLY A 133 -17.25 -10.54 -20.59
C GLY A 133 -16.44 -11.81 -20.34
N ASP A 134 -15.16 -11.69 -20.01
CA ASP A 134 -14.33 -12.86 -19.70
C ASP A 134 -14.76 -13.48 -18.38
N GLU A 135 -14.77 -14.81 -18.37
CA GLU A 135 -14.97 -15.61 -17.15
C GLU A 135 -13.62 -16.15 -16.69
N VAL A 136 -13.31 -16.00 -15.42
CA VAL A 136 -12.05 -16.46 -14.85
C VAL A 136 -12.30 -17.36 -13.65
N GLU A 137 -11.50 -18.42 -13.54
CA GLU A 137 -11.45 -19.24 -12.34
C GLU A 137 -10.23 -18.84 -11.52
N ILE A 138 -10.47 -18.54 -10.25
CA ILE A 138 -9.41 -18.11 -9.33
C ILE A 138 -9.42 -19.04 -8.13
N THR A 139 -8.25 -19.61 -7.84
CA THR A 139 -8.06 -20.44 -6.66
C THR A 139 -7.62 -19.57 -5.49
N ILE A 140 -8.41 -19.59 -4.42
CA ILE A 140 -8.13 -18.92 -3.16
C ILE A 140 -8.08 -19.98 -2.06
N PRO A 141 -7.59 -19.65 -0.83
CA PRO A 141 -7.51 -20.64 0.25
C PRO A 141 -8.82 -21.37 0.56
N ARG A 142 -9.95 -20.72 0.33
CA ARG A 142 -11.28 -21.31 0.56
C ARG A 142 -11.79 -22.19 -0.58
N GLY A 143 -11.07 -22.26 -1.69
CA GLY A 143 -11.47 -23.04 -2.86
C GLY A 143 -11.36 -22.24 -4.15
N THR A 144 -12.05 -22.70 -5.18
CA THR A 144 -12.05 -22.05 -6.49
C THR A 144 -13.32 -21.23 -6.67
N ILE A 145 -13.18 -19.99 -7.13
CA ILE A 145 -14.31 -19.13 -7.45
C ILE A 145 -14.32 -18.81 -8.95
N LYS A 146 -15.50 -18.67 -9.52
CA LYS A 146 -15.70 -18.24 -10.89
C LYS A 146 -16.23 -16.82 -10.92
N LEU A 147 -15.55 -15.94 -11.64
CA LEU A 147 -15.90 -14.53 -11.76
C LEU A 147 -16.09 -14.16 -13.23
N ARG A 148 -17.11 -13.36 -13.51
CA ARG A 148 -17.30 -12.77 -14.85
C ARG A 148 -17.08 -11.27 -14.75
N ILE A 149 -16.24 -10.74 -15.63
CA ILE A 149 -15.94 -9.29 -15.66
C ILE A 149 -17.08 -8.57 -16.34
N GLU A 150 -17.73 -7.66 -15.61
CA GLU A 150 -18.88 -6.91 -16.10
C GLU A 150 -18.48 -5.51 -16.62
N ASN A 151 -17.50 -4.86 -15.98
CA ASN A 151 -17.07 -3.51 -16.39
C ASN A 151 -15.64 -3.26 -15.91
N ILE A 152 -14.92 -2.47 -16.70
CA ILE A 152 -13.57 -2.00 -16.38
C ILE A 152 -13.56 -0.49 -16.53
N SER A 153 -13.12 0.22 -15.50
CA SER A 153 -13.01 1.69 -15.51
C SER A 153 -11.68 2.12 -14.88
N ILE A 154 -11.31 3.37 -15.10
CA ILE A 154 -10.16 3.95 -14.43
C ILE A 154 -10.57 4.32 -13.00
N ALA A 155 -9.70 3.97 -12.07
CA ALA A 155 -9.94 4.24 -10.65
C ALA A 155 -9.88 5.73 -10.31
#